data_29a68d658adecf28ec5d24639762f3e8
#
_entry.id   29a68d658adecf28ec5d24639762f3e8
#
_cell.length_a   1.000
_cell.length_b   1.000
_cell.length_c   1.000
_cell.angle_alpha   90.00
_cell.angle_beta   90.00
_cell.angle_gamma   90.00
#
_symmetry.space_group_name_H-M   'P 1'
#
loop_
_entity.id
_entity.type
_entity.pdbx_description
1 polymer ?
#
loop_
_entity_poly.entity_id
_entity_poly.type
_entity_poly.pdbx_seq_one_letter_code
_entity_poly.pdbx_strand_id
1 'polypeptide(L)'
;MDNITLARLLDETAALLEIDAADPFRIRSYRRAAEAVEQQTTQLATLATPDADPKALLAIPGIGKGMAANIRDLVATGTMALREELLTKYKPTMLELLRLPGMGPKTVAMLFSALQIADIDALEEAAKRGDLLTLPRMGQKFTDKLLKGIEDHRRNSSRFRIDVAREHAERISELIRQFHGIDTITPAGSLRRGRESVGDLDLLVTGPACEPDVVAAAVEHVATLPLIDKLIARGQNKVSFNLRNGLQVDVRLLPRASYGAALQYFTGSKHHNVALRQRAIKRGLTLSEYALLRLEDNKIIAAQTEADIYNALDLDYIAPELRENCGELEAAAKHTLPHLIVRSDLRGDLHMHTTESDGSNSIREMAEAAIERGLEYIAITDHSKNLAMTNGMDDKRTLAHAARIRAVSDELAEEFYAKKGPQWARYKAREKAGEPVNPEPTTPFRILAGIEVDILIDGALDLEDDTLAQLDVVIASVHSGFNQTQEEMTARVLRATHNPYVQILGHPTGRKVLKREPYKIDLAQLLPAAARLGVAVEHNAAPARSDLSDLHLRQAKELGCKLIVNTDAHSTNELDQIDHGIVQLRRAWLTPQDLINTQLIDDFLTSLRPKP
;
A
#
# COMPACT_ATOMS: atom_id res chain seq x y z
N MET A 1 0.63 -16.71 -16.04
CA MET A 1 0.65 -15.23 -16.27
C MET A 1 -0.66 -14.69 -15.76
N ASP A 2 -0.65 -13.67 -14.88
CA ASP A 2 -1.86 -13.04 -14.38
C ASP A 2 -2.43 -12.00 -15.36
N ASN A 3 -3.68 -11.57 -15.14
CA ASN A 3 -4.35 -10.60 -16.03
C ASN A 3 -3.63 -9.25 -16.07
N ILE A 4 -3.03 -8.82 -14.96
CA ILE A 4 -2.30 -7.53 -14.88
C ILE A 4 -1.06 -7.57 -15.78
N THR A 5 -0.28 -8.66 -15.70
CA THR A 5 0.90 -8.85 -16.55
C THR A 5 0.51 -8.96 -18.02
N LEU A 6 -0.56 -9.68 -18.33
CA LEU A 6 -1.06 -9.86 -19.69
C LEU A 6 -1.54 -8.52 -20.30
N ALA A 7 -2.34 -7.77 -19.55
CA ALA A 7 -2.82 -6.43 -19.93
C ALA A 7 -1.64 -5.47 -20.18
N ARG A 8 -0.64 -5.47 -19.28
CA ARG A 8 0.57 -4.66 -19.42
C ARG A 8 1.34 -4.98 -20.72
N LEU A 9 1.53 -6.26 -21.06
CA LEU A 9 2.23 -6.66 -22.29
C LEU A 9 1.49 -6.24 -23.55
N LEU A 10 0.15 -6.28 -23.52
CA LEU A 10 -0.68 -5.78 -24.62
C LEU A 10 -0.60 -4.25 -24.77
N ASP A 11 -0.62 -3.51 -23.65
CA ASP A 11 -0.52 -2.04 -23.68
C ASP A 11 0.90 -1.58 -24.06
N GLU A 12 1.96 -2.22 -23.58
CA GLU A 12 3.34 -2.00 -24.02
C GLU A 12 3.47 -2.22 -25.54
N THR A 13 2.80 -3.25 -26.08
CA THR A 13 2.80 -3.50 -27.54
C THR A 13 2.02 -2.42 -28.28
N ALA A 14 0.91 -1.92 -27.74
CA ALA A 14 0.20 -0.78 -28.31
C ALA A 14 1.08 0.49 -28.33
N ALA A 15 1.85 0.72 -27.27
CA ALA A 15 2.78 1.84 -27.21
C ALA A 15 3.93 1.73 -28.21
N LEU A 16 4.50 0.55 -28.40
CA LEU A 16 5.51 0.28 -29.43
C LEU A 16 4.94 0.48 -30.85
N LEU A 17 3.71 0.02 -31.10
CA LEU A 17 3.00 0.27 -32.38
C LEU A 17 2.76 1.77 -32.62
N GLU A 18 2.49 2.55 -31.56
CA GLU A 18 2.31 3.99 -31.73
C GLU A 18 3.65 4.70 -31.97
N ILE A 19 4.75 4.22 -31.37
CA ILE A 19 6.12 4.67 -31.68
C ILE A 19 6.48 4.34 -33.16
N ASP A 20 6.07 3.15 -33.63
CA ASP A 20 6.27 2.69 -35.01
C ASP A 20 5.32 3.39 -36.03
N ALA A 21 4.49 4.32 -35.59
CA ALA A 21 3.47 5.00 -36.38
C ALA A 21 2.52 4.04 -37.13
N ALA A 22 2.23 2.89 -36.53
CA ALA A 22 1.35 1.88 -37.09
C ALA A 22 -0.11 2.38 -37.23
N ASP A 23 -0.94 1.61 -37.95
CA ASP A 23 -2.36 1.94 -38.16
C ASP A 23 -3.09 2.18 -36.81
N PRO A 24 -3.79 3.33 -36.68
CA PRO A 24 -4.53 3.67 -35.45
C PRO A 24 -5.60 2.65 -35.05
N PHE A 25 -6.17 1.87 -35.98
CA PHE A 25 -7.12 0.81 -35.63
C PHE A 25 -6.42 -0.35 -34.94
N ARG A 26 -5.21 -0.69 -35.36
CA ARG A 26 -4.39 -1.73 -34.76
C ARG A 26 -3.98 -1.34 -33.32
N ILE A 27 -3.51 -0.11 -33.13
CA ILE A 27 -3.17 0.44 -31.82
C ILE A 27 -4.37 0.36 -30.86
N ARG A 28 -5.54 0.85 -31.31
CA ARG A 28 -6.77 0.80 -30.49
C ARG A 28 -7.20 -0.62 -30.16
N SER A 29 -6.99 -1.57 -31.06
CA SER A 29 -7.33 -2.97 -30.83
C SER A 29 -6.53 -3.56 -29.66
N TYR A 30 -5.23 -3.27 -29.58
CA TYR A 30 -4.37 -3.72 -28.48
C TYR A 30 -4.73 -3.04 -27.16
N ARG A 31 -5.01 -1.72 -27.15
CA ARG A 31 -5.43 -1.00 -25.95
C ARG A 31 -6.78 -1.50 -25.42
N ARG A 32 -7.77 -1.70 -26.30
CA ARG A 32 -9.06 -2.28 -25.89
C ARG A 32 -8.92 -3.68 -25.34
N ALA A 33 -8.02 -4.48 -25.90
CA ALA A 33 -7.77 -5.80 -25.37
C ALA A 33 -7.07 -5.74 -24.00
N ALA A 34 -6.11 -4.84 -23.81
CA ALA A 34 -5.48 -4.62 -22.50
C ALA A 34 -6.51 -4.22 -21.45
N GLU A 35 -7.37 -3.24 -21.75
CA GLU A 35 -8.48 -2.85 -20.89
C GLU A 35 -9.42 -4.02 -20.60
N ALA A 36 -9.84 -4.76 -21.65
CA ALA A 36 -10.74 -5.91 -21.49
C ALA A 36 -10.12 -7.03 -20.64
N VAL A 37 -8.81 -7.27 -20.72
CA VAL A 37 -8.08 -8.24 -19.91
C VAL A 37 -7.99 -7.78 -18.46
N GLU A 38 -7.65 -6.51 -18.22
CA GLU A 38 -7.53 -5.93 -16.88
C GLU A 38 -8.86 -5.98 -16.11
N GLN A 39 -9.99 -5.88 -16.85
CA GLN A 39 -11.35 -5.90 -16.28
C GLN A 39 -11.90 -7.30 -15.97
N GLN A 40 -11.20 -8.38 -16.33
CA GLN A 40 -11.70 -9.73 -16.10
C GLN A 40 -11.41 -10.19 -14.67
N THR A 41 -12.44 -10.65 -13.99
CA THR A 41 -12.35 -11.31 -12.68
C THR A 41 -11.76 -12.71 -12.79
N THR A 42 -11.99 -13.40 -13.94
CA THR A 42 -11.39 -14.71 -14.22
C THR A 42 -10.00 -14.54 -14.82
N GLN A 43 -9.03 -15.31 -14.33
CA GLN A 43 -7.68 -15.32 -14.92
C GLN A 43 -7.72 -15.84 -16.36
N LEU A 44 -7.44 -14.98 -17.34
CA LEU A 44 -7.50 -15.37 -18.74
C LEU A 44 -6.50 -16.49 -19.11
N ALA A 45 -5.46 -16.66 -18.32
CA ALA A 45 -4.54 -17.76 -18.48
C ALA A 45 -5.26 -19.12 -18.44
N THR A 46 -6.33 -19.27 -17.65
CA THR A 46 -7.13 -20.49 -17.58
C THR A 46 -8.00 -20.71 -18.83
N LEU A 47 -8.42 -19.61 -19.47
CA LEU A 47 -9.22 -19.63 -20.72
C LEU A 47 -8.35 -19.71 -21.99
N ALA A 48 -7.05 -19.53 -21.85
CA ALA A 48 -6.08 -19.51 -22.94
C ALA A 48 -5.30 -20.83 -23.09
N THR A 49 -5.54 -21.83 -22.22
CA THR A 49 -4.90 -23.15 -22.31
C THR A 49 -5.31 -23.91 -23.58
N PRO A 50 -4.48 -24.86 -24.08
CA PRO A 50 -4.81 -25.66 -25.26
C PRO A 50 -6.13 -26.42 -25.13
N ASP A 51 -6.50 -26.83 -23.93
CA ASP A 51 -7.71 -27.62 -23.63
C ASP A 51 -8.96 -26.76 -23.35
N ALA A 52 -8.81 -25.42 -23.28
CA ALA A 52 -9.93 -24.52 -23.02
C ALA A 52 -10.82 -24.34 -24.27
N ASP A 53 -12.11 -24.02 -24.05
CA ASP A 53 -13.03 -23.70 -25.15
C ASP A 53 -12.45 -22.56 -26.00
N PRO A 54 -12.20 -22.78 -27.30
CA PRO A 54 -11.70 -21.74 -28.21
C PRO A 54 -12.57 -20.48 -28.26
N LYS A 55 -13.86 -20.57 -27.90
CA LYS A 55 -14.80 -19.46 -27.88
C LYS A 55 -14.76 -18.65 -26.61
N ALA A 56 -14.17 -19.15 -25.51
CA ALA A 56 -14.18 -18.48 -24.22
C ALA A 56 -13.53 -17.08 -24.28
N LEU A 57 -12.35 -16.96 -24.91
CA LEU A 57 -11.71 -15.65 -25.11
C LEU A 57 -12.49 -14.75 -26.07
N LEU A 58 -13.18 -15.31 -27.06
CA LEU A 58 -13.95 -14.55 -28.04
C LEU A 58 -15.26 -14.01 -27.49
N ALA A 59 -15.74 -14.56 -26.38
CA ALA A 59 -16.92 -14.06 -25.67
C ALA A 59 -16.64 -12.75 -24.93
N ILE A 60 -15.36 -12.40 -24.71
CA ILE A 60 -14.97 -11.18 -24.00
C ILE A 60 -15.06 -9.98 -24.97
N PRO A 61 -15.88 -8.95 -24.66
CA PRO A 61 -15.96 -7.76 -25.50
C PRO A 61 -14.60 -7.09 -25.66
N GLY A 62 -14.20 -6.82 -26.92
CA GLY A 62 -12.88 -6.24 -27.22
C GLY A 62 -11.80 -7.24 -27.62
N ILE A 63 -12.03 -8.55 -27.45
CA ILE A 63 -11.11 -9.61 -27.86
C ILE A 63 -11.60 -10.29 -29.15
N GLY A 64 -11.02 -9.92 -30.29
CA GLY A 64 -11.26 -10.58 -31.59
C GLY A 64 -10.34 -11.79 -31.80
N LYS A 65 -10.56 -12.52 -32.92
CA LYS A 65 -9.81 -13.77 -33.23
C LYS A 65 -8.28 -13.59 -33.20
N GLY A 66 -7.75 -12.52 -33.82
CA GLY A 66 -6.30 -12.24 -33.83
C GLY A 66 -5.76 -11.94 -32.41
N MET A 67 -6.53 -11.21 -31.60
CA MET A 67 -6.15 -10.88 -30.25
C MET A 67 -6.20 -12.11 -29.34
N ALA A 68 -7.21 -12.97 -29.50
CA ALA A 68 -7.28 -14.25 -28.77
C ALA A 68 -6.08 -15.16 -29.08
N ALA A 69 -5.57 -15.17 -30.32
CA ALA A 69 -4.34 -15.88 -30.67
C ALA A 69 -3.12 -15.27 -29.94
N ASN A 70 -2.96 -13.93 -29.99
CA ASN A 70 -1.87 -13.26 -29.28
C ASN A 70 -1.89 -13.49 -27.76
N ILE A 71 -3.08 -13.50 -27.16
CA ILE A 71 -3.25 -13.82 -25.72
C ILE A 71 -2.79 -15.25 -25.41
N ARG A 72 -3.14 -16.22 -26.26
CA ARG A 72 -2.66 -17.61 -26.11
C ARG A 72 -1.14 -17.70 -26.22
N ASP A 73 -0.56 -17.01 -27.19
CA ASP A 73 0.90 -16.98 -27.36
C ASP A 73 1.57 -16.38 -26.12
N LEU A 74 1.07 -15.25 -25.61
CA LEU A 74 1.57 -14.61 -24.38
C LEU A 74 1.48 -15.52 -23.17
N VAL A 75 0.37 -16.24 -23.01
CA VAL A 75 0.18 -17.17 -21.88
C VAL A 75 1.11 -18.39 -22.00
N ALA A 76 1.28 -18.93 -23.22
CA ALA A 76 2.06 -20.13 -23.46
C ALA A 76 3.58 -19.87 -23.43
N THR A 77 4.04 -18.74 -24.00
CA THR A 77 5.47 -18.49 -24.24
C THR A 77 6.03 -17.27 -23.53
N GLY A 78 5.17 -16.46 -22.93
CA GLY A 78 5.55 -15.17 -22.31
C GLY A 78 5.73 -14.03 -23.30
N THR A 79 5.59 -14.29 -24.62
CA THR A 79 5.76 -13.28 -25.67
C THR A 79 4.81 -13.54 -26.85
N MET A 80 4.84 -12.68 -27.87
CA MET A 80 4.12 -12.84 -29.14
C MET A 80 4.94 -12.27 -30.30
N ALA A 81 4.77 -12.85 -31.47
CA ALA A 81 5.58 -12.55 -32.66
C ALA A 81 5.68 -11.06 -32.99
N LEU A 82 4.57 -10.32 -32.95
CA LEU A 82 4.55 -8.88 -33.20
C LEU A 82 5.40 -8.09 -32.18
N ARG A 83 5.32 -8.46 -30.89
CA ARG A 83 6.09 -7.79 -29.86
C ARG A 83 7.58 -7.99 -30.06
N GLU A 84 7.99 -9.20 -30.38
CA GLU A 84 9.38 -9.51 -30.70
C GLU A 84 9.87 -8.73 -31.94
N GLU A 85 9.07 -8.66 -33.01
CA GLU A 85 9.40 -7.84 -34.19
C GLU A 85 9.64 -6.37 -33.79
N LEU A 86 8.75 -5.79 -32.99
CA LEU A 86 8.89 -4.40 -32.56
C LEU A 86 10.11 -4.20 -31.66
N LEU A 87 10.44 -5.16 -30.79
CA LEU A 87 11.62 -5.11 -29.92
C LEU A 87 12.94 -5.30 -30.68
N THR A 88 12.94 -5.79 -31.92
CA THR A 88 14.12 -5.74 -32.78
C THR A 88 14.39 -4.34 -33.33
N LYS A 89 13.34 -3.52 -33.49
CA LYS A 89 13.43 -2.14 -34.01
C LYS A 89 13.65 -1.12 -32.88
N TYR A 90 13.01 -1.33 -31.74
CA TYR A 90 12.97 -0.39 -30.62
C TYR A 90 13.49 -1.03 -29.35
N LYS A 91 14.39 -0.34 -28.66
CA LYS A 91 14.94 -0.85 -27.39
C LYS A 91 13.83 -0.90 -26.33
N PRO A 92 13.76 -1.94 -25.48
CA PRO A 92 12.80 -2.02 -24.37
C PRO A 92 12.86 -0.80 -23.43
N THR A 93 14.04 -0.17 -23.30
CA THR A 93 14.26 1.05 -22.49
C THR A 93 13.44 2.25 -22.96
N MET A 94 13.00 2.27 -24.23
CA MET A 94 12.11 3.33 -24.72
C MET A 94 10.73 3.32 -24.05
N LEU A 95 10.27 2.17 -23.55
CA LEU A 95 9.03 2.07 -22.79
C LEU A 95 9.15 2.77 -21.41
N GLU A 96 10.36 2.85 -20.84
CA GLU A 96 10.60 3.59 -19.60
C GLU A 96 10.44 5.11 -19.78
N LEU A 97 10.78 5.62 -20.98
CA LEU A 97 10.58 7.03 -21.32
C LEU A 97 9.09 7.44 -21.23
N LEU A 98 8.16 6.52 -21.52
CA LEU A 98 6.71 6.77 -21.46
C LEU A 98 6.21 7.02 -20.02
N ARG A 99 6.99 6.66 -19.01
CA ARG A 99 6.66 6.89 -17.60
C ARG A 99 6.98 8.30 -17.11
N LEU A 100 7.71 9.07 -17.93
CA LEU A 100 8.10 10.44 -17.61
C LEU A 100 6.98 11.46 -17.94
N PRO A 101 6.85 12.54 -17.16
CA PRO A 101 5.82 13.55 -17.43
C PRO A 101 5.96 14.19 -18.80
N GLY A 102 4.87 14.16 -19.59
CA GLY A 102 4.83 14.74 -20.93
C GLY A 102 5.45 13.88 -22.05
N MET A 103 5.86 12.65 -21.73
CA MET A 103 6.48 11.69 -22.64
C MET A 103 5.44 10.69 -23.16
N GLY A 104 4.61 11.09 -24.12
CA GLY A 104 3.75 10.15 -24.85
C GLY A 104 4.49 9.43 -25.99
N PRO A 105 3.92 8.35 -26.57
CA PRO A 105 4.55 7.58 -27.65
C PRO A 105 5.02 8.42 -28.83
N LYS A 106 4.24 9.42 -29.27
CA LYS A 106 4.63 10.35 -30.34
C LYS A 106 5.84 11.20 -29.99
N THR A 107 5.97 11.61 -28.72
CA THR A 107 7.12 12.35 -28.22
C THR A 107 8.36 11.48 -28.22
N VAL A 108 8.24 10.23 -27.72
CA VAL A 108 9.32 9.25 -27.73
C VAL A 108 9.76 8.92 -29.17
N ALA A 109 8.82 8.69 -30.09
CA ALA A 109 9.13 8.47 -31.49
C ALA A 109 9.92 9.65 -32.11
N MET A 110 9.51 10.89 -31.83
CA MET A 110 10.20 12.09 -32.30
C MET A 110 11.62 12.21 -31.76
N LEU A 111 11.82 11.95 -30.46
CA LEU A 111 13.14 11.96 -29.80
C LEU A 111 14.05 10.88 -30.37
N PHE A 112 13.52 9.69 -30.58
CA PHE A 112 14.28 8.60 -31.18
C PHE A 112 14.66 8.92 -32.64
N SER A 113 13.73 9.40 -33.46
CA SER A 113 14.01 9.71 -34.88
C SER A 113 14.97 10.88 -35.06
N ALA A 114 14.85 11.94 -34.23
CA ALA A 114 15.64 13.16 -34.39
C ALA A 114 17.01 13.10 -33.68
N LEU A 115 17.09 12.49 -32.50
CA LEU A 115 18.26 12.52 -31.63
C LEU A 115 18.76 11.13 -31.20
N GLN A 116 18.15 10.04 -31.71
CA GLN A 116 18.47 8.64 -31.36
C GLN A 116 18.39 8.36 -29.86
N ILE A 117 17.53 9.10 -29.14
CA ILE A 117 17.31 8.93 -27.70
C ILE A 117 16.43 7.69 -27.46
N ALA A 118 16.97 6.69 -26.78
CA ALA A 118 16.32 5.40 -26.53
C ALA A 118 16.23 5.02 -25.05
N ASP A 119 16.76 5.84 -24.14
CA ASP A 119 16.76 5.60 -22.68
C ASP A 119 16.78 6.91 -21.91
N ILE A 120 16.56 6.81 -20.60
CA ILE A 120 16.45 7.98 -19.69
C ILE A 120 17.77 8.72 -19.55
N ASP A 121 18.91 8.02 -19.59
CA ASP A 121 20.23 8.64 -19.44
C ASP A 121 20.55 9.51 -20.67
N ALA A 122 20.37 8.97 -21.88
CA ALA A 122 20.52 9.73 -23.12
C ALA A 122 19.57 10.94 -23.19
N LEU A 123 18.34 10.78 -22.69
CA LEU A 123 17.36 11.88 -22.62
C LEU A 123 17.81 12.98 -21.66
N GLU A 124 18.31 12.62 -20.47
CA GLU A 124 18.80 13.59 -19.50
C GLU A 124 20.01 14.38 -20.02
N GLU A 125 20.97 13.68 -20.65
CA GLU A 125 22.14 14.32 -21.25
C GLU A 125 21.75 15.29 -22.36
N ALA A 126 20.83 14.90 -23.27
CA ALA A 126 20.33 15.75 -24.31
C ALA A 126 19.58 16.96 -23.76
N ALA A 127 18.80 16.79 -22.69
CA ALA A 127 18.12 17.88 -21.99
C ALA A 127 19.12 18.87 -21.38
N LYS A 128 20.16 18.39 -20.71
CA LYS A 128 21.23 19.22 -20.11
C LYS A 128 22.07 19.98 -21.15
N ARG A 129 22.32 19.38 -22.30
CA ARG A 129 23.02 20.04 -23.43
C ARG A 129 22.16 21.08 -24.16
N GLY A 130 20.84 21.07 -23.94
CA GLY A 130 19.91 21.95 -24.64
C GLY A 130 19.47 21.43 -26.02
N ASP A 131 19.81 20.20 -26.40
CA ASP A 131 19.47 19.57 -27.69
C ASP A 131 17.94 19.52 -27.91
N LEU A 132 17.17 19.34 -26.82
CA LEU A 132 15.71 19.29 -26.86
C LEU A 132 15.07 20.61 -27.31
N LEU A 133 15.74 21.75 -27.05
CA LEU A 133 15.23 23.07 -27.43
C LEU A 133 15.13 23.28 -28.95
N THR A 134 15.82 22.44 -29.73
CA THR A 134 15.76 22.46 -31.19
C THR A 134 14.52 21.77 -31.74
N LEU A 135 13.80 21.02 -30.89
CA LEU A 135 12.65 20.22 -31.30
C LEU A 135 11.32 20.97 -31.10
N PRO A 136 10.32 20.72 -31.96
CA PRO A 136 9.01 21.35 -31.84
C PRO A 136 8.36 21.04 -30.49
N ARG A 137 7.78 22.06 -29.84
CA ARG A 137 7.06 21.98 -28.55
C ARG A 137 7.92 21.59 -27.34
N MET A 138 9.24 21.57 -27.46
CA MET A 138 10.18 21.27 -26.36
C MET A 138 10.95 22.53 -25.91
N GLY A 139 10.22 23.56 -25.45
CA GLY A 139 10.83 24.76 -24.89
C GLY A 139 11.37 24.56 -23.48
N GLN A 140 12.04 25.62 -22.93
CA GLN A 140 12.71 25.57 -21.63
C GLN A 140 11.83 25.01 -20.50
N LYS A 141 10.57 25.47 -20.39
CA LYS A 141 9.62 24.97 -19.38
C LYS A 141 9.36 23.47 -19.45
N PHE A 142 9.34 22.91 -20.66
CA PHE A 142 9.18 21.48 -20.85
C PHE A 142 10.45 20.74 -20.40
N THR A 143 11.62 21.22 -20.79
CA THR A 143 12.93 20.66 -20.42
C THR A 143 13.13 20.67 -18.92
N ASP A 144 12.84 21.78 -18.23
CA ASP A 144 12.95 21.88 -16.77
C ASP A 144 12.01 20.89 -16.05
N LYS A 145 10.74 20.78 -16.53
CA LYS A 145 9.78 19.82 -16.01
C LYS A 145 10.22 18.38 -16.25
N LEU A 146 10.81 18.11 -17.41
CA LEU A 146 11.33 16.79 -17.77
C LEU A 146 12.51 16.40 -16.89
N LEU A 147 13.50 17.27 -16.69
CA LEU A 147 14.65 17.01 -15.83
C LEU A 147 14.21 16.73 -14.38
N LYS A 148 13.26 17.52 -13.87
CA LYS A 148 12.65 17.21 -12.57
C LYS A 148 11.93 15.86 -12.57
N GLY A 149 11.19 15.55 -13.63
CA GLY A 149 10.51 14.26 -13.79
C GLY A 149 11.47 13.07 -13.86
N ILE A 150 12.64 13.22 -14.46
CA ILE A 150 13.70 12.21 -14.48
C ILE A 150 14.27 11.99 -13.07
N GLU A 151 14.56 13.07 -12.34
CA GLU A 151 15.01 13.00 -10.96
C GLU A 151 14.00 12.27 -10.06
N ASP A 152 12.72 12.66 -10.16
CA ASP A 152 11.60 12.04 -9.43
C ASP A 152 11.43 10.57 -9.84
N HIS A 153 11.53 10.24 -11.13
CA HIS A 153 11.46 8.86 -11.64
C HIS A 153 12.59 8.00 -11.08
N ARG A 154 13.84 8.48 -11.11
CA ARG A 154 14.99 7.75 -10.54
C ARG A 154 14.85 7.55 -9.04
N ARG A 155 14.40 8.58 -8.32
CA ARG A 155 14.13 8.48 -6.89
C ARG A 155 13.05 7.44 -6.59
N ASN A 156 11.99 7.39 -7.39
CA ASN A 156 10.88 6.47 -7.21
C ASN A 156 11.16 5.06 -7.77
N SER A 157 11.92 4.93 -8.86
CA SER A 157 12.30 3.63 -9.41
C SER A 157 13.32 2.87 -8.55
N SER A 158 14.05 3.58 -7.68
CA SER A 158 14.90 2.97 -6.65
C SER A 158 14.15 2.64 -5.36
N ARG A 159 12.83 2.85 -5.30
CA ARG A 159 12.02 2.59 -4.11
C ARG A 159 11.03 1.46 -4.34
N PHE A 160 10.76 0.74 -3.27
CA PHE A 160 9.84 -0.41 -3.24
C PHE A 160 8.73 -0.13 -2.24
N ARG A 161 7.51 -0.57 -2.54
CA ARG A 161 6.42 -0.52 -1.58
C ARG A 161 6.77 -1.34 -0.34
N ILE A 162 6.25 -0.93 0.80
CA ILE A 162 6.56 -1.55 2.09
C ILE A 162 6.18 -3.04 2.15
N ASP A 163 5.07 -3.44 1.54
CA ASP A 163 4.63 -4.84 1.47
C ASP A 163 5.63 -5.72 0.71
N VAL A 164 6.09 -5.26 -0.45
CA VAL A 164 7.12 -5.95 -1.25
C VAL A 164 8.44 -6.05 -0.46
N ALA A 165 8.84 -4.96 0.21
CA ALA A 165 10.08 -4.97 1.01
C ALA A 165 9.94 -5.90 2.23
N ARG A 166 8.76 -5.98 2.86
CA ARG A 166 8.49 -6.89 3.98
C ARG A 166 8.56 -8.36 3.55
N GLU A 167 7.94 -8.71 2.43
CA GLU A 167 8.03 -10.06 1.86
C GLU A 167 9.48 -10.48 1.61
N HIS A 168 10.28 -9.60 1.01
CA HIS A 168 11.72 -9.86 0.81
C HIS A 168 12.48 -9.97 2.13
N ALA A 169 12.19 -9.12 3.12
CA ALA A 169 12.81 -9.18 4.44
C ALA A 169 12.52 -10.52 5.15
N GLU A 170 11.29 -10.99 5.10
CA GLU A 170 10.87 -12.27 5.68
C GLU A 170 11.59 -13.44 4.99
N ARG A 171 11.55 -13.50 3.66
CA ARG A 171 12.21 -14.54 2.87
C ARG A 171 13.72 -14.60 3.10
N ILE A 172 14.38 -13.44 3.14
CA ILE A 172 15.82 -13.37 3.42
C ILE A 172 16.08 -13.83 4.85
N SER A 173 15.26 -13.40 5.82
CA SER A 173 15.39 -13.77 7.21
C SER A 173 15.25 -15.29 7.42
N GLU A 174 14.33 -15.94 6.71
CA GLU A 174 14.18 -17.41 6.73
C GLU A 174 15.44 -18.12 6.27
N LEU A 175 16.06 -17.66 5.18
CA LEU A 175 17.31 -18.23 4.68
C LEU A 175 18.48 -18.00 5.63
N ILE A 176 18.58 -16.82 6.22
CA ILE A 176 19.64 -16.51 7.20
C ILE A 176 19.49 -17.38 8.46
N ARG A 177 18.26 -17.61 8.95
CA ARG A 177 17.99 -18.47 10.13
C ARG A 177 18.41 -19.93 9.96
N GLN A 178 18.64 -20.39 8.75
CA GLN A 178 19.17 -21.75 8.51
C GLN A 178 20.59 -21.93 9.03
N PHE A 179 21.32 -20.83 9.29
CA PHE A 179 22.64 -20.91 9.88
C PHE A 179 22.53 -21.03 11.41
N HIS A 180 23.14 -22.10 11.95
CA HIS A 180 23.10 -22.36 13.39
C HIS A 180 23.75 -21.24 14.21
N GLY A 181 23.09 -20.84 15.29
CA GLY A 181 23.60 -19.80 16.20
C GLY A 181 23.15 -18.38 15.81
N ILE A 182 22.18 -18.23 14.90
CA ILE A 182 21.46 -17.00 14.66
C ILE A 182 20.13 -17.06 15.41
N ASP A 183 19.91 -16.10 16.33
CA ASP A 183 18.72 -16.10 17.19
C ASP A 183 17.67 -15.09 16.72
N THR A 184 18.12 -13.88 16.42
CA THR A 184 17.21 -12.77 16.12
C THR A 184 17.63 -12.06 14.83
N ILE A 185 16.64 -11.81 13.98
CA ILE A 185 16.79 -10.97 12.79
C ILE A 185 15.69 -9.93 12.86
N THR A 186 16.09 -8.66 12.82
CA THR A 186 15.15 -7.53 12.89
C THR A 186 15.36 -6.62 11.69
N PRO A 187 14.34 -6.40 10.85
CA PRO A 187 14.37 -5.32 9.89
C PRO A 187 14.58 -3.98 10.60
N ALA A 188 15.36 -3.09 10.00
CA ALA A 188 15.62 -1.76 10.51
C ALA A 188 15.24 -0.69 9.47
N GLY A 189 15.85 0.47 9.50
CA GLY A 189 15.67 1.52 8.51
C GLY A 189 14.24 1.99 8.34
N SER A 190 13.92 2.40 7.13
CA SER A 190 12.59 2.90 6.77
C SER A 190 11.50 1.83 6.85
N LEU A 191 11.85 0.54 6.65
CA LEU A 191 10.90 -0.56 6.79
C LEU A 191 10.39 -0.68 8.23
N ARG A 192 11.30 -0.65 9.22
CA ARG A 192 10.91 -0.73 10.64
C ARG A 192 10.13 0.49 11.10
N ARG A 193 10.44 1.67 10.56
CA ARG A 193 9.66 2.89 10.82
C ARG A 193 8.30 2.91 10.12
N GLY A 194 7.98 1.89 9.34
CA GLY A 194 6.71 1.78 8.64
C GLY A 194 6.52 2.78 7.49
N ARG A 195 7.60 3.28 6.86
CA ARG A 195 7.46 4.14 5.67
C ARG A 195 6.75 3.40 4.56
N GLU A 196 5.78 4.01 3.90
CA GLU A 196 4.98 3.40 2.83
C GLU A 196 5.82 2.89 1.64
N SER A 197 7.04 3.40 1.51
CA SER A 197 8.04 2.93 0.56
C SER A 197 9.45 2.96 1.16
N VAL A 198 10.29 2.04 0.73
CA VAL A 198 11.67 1.87 1.18
C VAL A 198 12.64 1.95 0.01
N GLY A 199 13.84 2.51 0.20
CA GLY A 199 14.90 2.56 -0.82
C GLY A 199 15.82 1.35 -0.75
N ASP A 200 16.10 0.90 0.45
CA ASP A 200 16.98 -0.21 0.79
C ASP A 200 16.40 -1.00 1.95
N LEU A 201 16.91 -2.19 2.16
CA LEU A 201 16.49 -3.10 3.23
C LEU A 201 17.65 -3.32 4.19
N ASP A 202 17.56 -2.77 5.40
CA ASP A 202 18.48 -3.04 6.49
C ASP A 202 17.99 -4.21 7.33
N LEU A 203 18.84 -5.25 7.51
CA LEU A 203 18.58 -6.39 8.40
C LEU A 203 19.66 -6.47 9.47
N LEU A 204 19.27 -6.43 10.72
CA LEU A 204 20.16 -6.62 11.85
C LEU A 204 20.02 -8.04 12.40
N VAL A 205 21.13 -8.73 12.49
CA VAL A 205 21.21 -10.14 12.87
C VAL A 205 22.04 -10.25 14.14
N THR A 206 21.58 -11.03 15.12
CA THR A 206 22.35 -11.35 16.32
C THR A 206 22.16 -12.78 16.77
N GLY A 207 23.09 -13.26 17.55
CA GLY A 207 23.14 -14.60 18.11
C GLY A 207 24.58 -15.02 18.39
N PRO A 208 24.81 -16.22 18.96
CA PRO A 208 26.17 -16.74 19.20
C PRO A 208 27.08 -16.73 17.97
N ALA A 209 26.52 -16.95 16.78
CA ALA A 209 27.27 -16.91 15.50
C ALA A 209 27.67 -15.49 15.06
N CYS A 210 27.20 -14.45 15.73
CA CYS A 210 27.51 -13.05 15.42
C CYS A 210 28.61 -12.46 16.33
N GLU A 211 29.17 -13.25 17.24
CA GLU A 211 30.29 -12.81 18.07
C GLU A 211 31.57 -12.64 17.24
N PRO A 212 32.45 -11.66 17.57
CA PRO A 212 33.57 -11.25 16.70
C PRO A 212 34.49 -12.38 16.27
N ASP A 213 34.72 -13.37 17.14
CA ASP A 213 35.64 -14.47 16.89
C ASP A 213 35.09 -15.54 15.92
N VAL A 214 33.79 -15.60 15.70
CA VAL A 214 33.12 -16.67 14.91
C VAL A 214 32.26 -16.13 13.77
N VAL A 215 32.02 -14.85 13.69
CA VAL A 215 31.08 -14.21 12.74
C VAL A 215 31.42 -14.47 11.25
N ALA A 216 32.68 -14.78 10.94
CA ALA A 216 33.14 -14.96 9.56
C ALA A 216 32.35 -16.05 8.79
N ALA A 217 31.99 -17.15 9.45
CA ALA A 217 31.22 -18.23 8.85
C ALA A 217 29.77 -17.81 8.56
N ALA A 218 29.15 -17.04 9.46
CA ALA A 218 27.81 -16.50 9.25
C ALA A 218 27.79 -15.43 8.13
N VAL A 219 28.83 -14.60 8.04
CA VAL A 219 29.02 -13.64 6.93
C VAL A 219 29.13 -14.39 5.59
N GLU A 220 29.87 -15.50 5.53
CA GLU A 220 29.97 -16.33 4.32
C GLU A 220 28.63 -16.92 3.93
N HIS A 221 27.88 -17.46 4.89
CA HIS A 221 26.52 -17.98 4.64
C HIS A 221 25.62 -16.90 4.02
N VAL A 222 25.61 -15.69 4.60
CA VAL A 222 24.80 -14.58 4.05
C VAL A 222 25.29 -14.17 2.66
N ALA A 223 26.60 -14.13 2.42
CA ALA A 223 27.17 -13.73 1.13
C ALA A 223 26.91 -14.72 -0.01
N THR A 224 26.50 -15.95 0.31
CA THR A 224 26.24 -17.03 -0.65
C THR A 224 24.75 -17.39 -0.79
N LEU A 225 23.85 -16.56 -0.27
CA LEU A 225 22.40 -16.80 -0.38
C LEU A 225 21.95 -16.87 -1.85
N PRO A 226 21.09 -17.83 -2.22
CA PRO A 226 20.72 -18.09 -3.62
C PRO A 226 19.90 -16.98 -4.28
N LEU A 227 19.35 -16.05 -3.51
CA LEU A 227 18.56 -14.92 -4.02
C LEU A 227 19.41 -13.69 -4.39
N ILE A 228 20.72 -13.72 -4.11
CA ILE A 228 21.63 -12.64 -4.44
C ILE A 228 21.83 -12.59 -5.97
N ASP A 229 21.55 -11.44 -6.57
CA ASP A 229 21.86 -11.17 -7.96
C ASP A 229 23.30 -10.63 -8.08
N LYS A 230 23.63 -9.64 -7.26
CA LYS A 230 24.95 -9.00 -7.25
C LYS A 230 25.41 -8.72 -5.84
N LEU A 231 26.55 -9.29 -5.45
CA LEU A 231 27.24 -8.94 -4.21
C LEU A 231 27.91 -7.56 -4.40
N ILE A 232 27.58 -6.60 -3.52
CA ILE A 232 28.12 -5.22 -3.55
C ILE A 232 29.36 -5.13 -2.65
N ALA A 233 29.22 -5.60 -1.41
CA ALA A 233 30.28 -5.54 -0.42
C ALA A 233 30.20 -6.69 0.58
N ARG A 234 31.37 -7.15 1.04
CA ARG A 234 31.53 -8.10 2.12
C ARG A 234 32.58 -7.58 3.09
N GLY A 235 32.13 -7.24 4.29
CA GLY A 235 32.98 -6.79 5.39
C GLY A 235 33.14 -7.87 6.47
N GLN A 236 33.72 -7.51 7.61
CA GLN A 236 33.91 -8.43 8.73
C GLN A 236 32.59 -8.90 9.34
N ASN A 237 31.58 -8.01 9.43
CA ASN A 237 30.29 -8.26 10.02
C ASN A 237 29.14 -7.65 9.22
N LYS A 238 29.38 -7.35 7.94
CA LYS A 238 28.40 -6.75 7.02
C LYS A 238 28.47 -7.43 5.66
N VAL A 239 27.28 -7.69 5.09
CA VAL A 239 27.13 -8.10 3.69
C VAL A 239 26.12 -7.16 3.03
N SER A 240 26.48 -6.63 1.87
CA SER A 240 25.60 -5.79 1.03
C SER A 240 25.43 -6.42 -0.34
N PHE A 241 24.21 -6.52 -0.81
CA PHE A 241 23.91 -7.14 -2.11
C PHE A 241 22.63 -6.56 -2.72
N ASN A 242 22.45 -6.78 -4.02
CA ASN A 242 21.20 -6.52 -4.72
C ASN A 242 20.45 -7.81 -4.99
N LEU A 243 19.13 -7.73 -4.89
CA LEU A 243 18.20 -8.72 -5.41
C LEU A 243 17.98 -8.49 -6.91
N ARG A 244 17.41 -9.50 -7.62
CA ARG A 244 17.13 -9.42 -9.06
C ARG A 244 16.20 -8.26 -9.46
N ASN A 245 15.33 -7.82 -8.56
CA ASN A 245 14.45 -6.67 -8.78
C ASN A 245 15.13 -5.31 -8.51
N GLY A 246 16.42 -5.30 -8.16
CA GLY A 246 17.20 -4.10 -7.88
C GLY A 246 17.14 -3.62 -6.41
N LEU A 247 16.38 -4.27 -5.54
CA LEU A 247 16.35 -3.91 -4.11
C LEU A 247 17.71 -4.20 -3.48
N GLN A 248 18.35 -3.16 -2.94
CA GLN A 248 19.57 -3.30 -2.16
C GLN A 248 19.24 -3.80 -0.75
N VAL A 249 20.06 -4.75 -0.28
CA VAL A 249 19.96 -5.33 1.06
C VAL A 249 21.28 -5.19 1.78
N ASP A 250 21.22 -4.64 2.99
CA ASP A 250 22.34 -4.52 3.91
C ASP A 250 22.07 -5.41 5.13
N VAL A 251 22.86 -6.48 5.29
CA VAL A 251 22.79 -7.38 6.44
C VAL A 251 23.96 -7.09 7.37
N ARG A 252 23.69 -6.83 8.64
CA ARG A 252 24.69 -6.58 9.68
C ARG A 252 24.59 -7.63 10.78
N LEU A 253 25.67 -8.34 11.03
CA LEU A 253 25.79 -9.35 12.06
C LEU A 253 26.49 -8.73 13.28
N LEU A 254 25.80 -8.66 14.40
CA LEU A 254 26.19 -7.85 15.55
C LEU A 254 26.14 -8.68 16.84
N PRO A 255 27.14 -8.52 17.74
CA PRO A 255 27.11 -9.17 19.03
C PRO A 255 25.92 -8.66 19.86
N ARG A 256 25.36 -9.55 20.71
CA ARG A 256 24.23 -9.19 21.58
C ARG A 256 24.51 -7.98 22.46
N ALA A 257 25.74 -7.79 22.88
CA ALA A 257 26.15 -6.70 23.75
C ALA A 257 25.91 -5.30 23.15
N SER A 258 25.92 -5.15 21.81
CA SER A 258 25.71 -3.89 21.10
C SER A 258 24.41 -3.83 20.29
N TYR A 259 23.59 -4.88 20.37
CA TYR A 259 22.44 -5.03 19.48
C TYR A 259 21.41 -3.90 19.61
N GLY A 260 21.09 -3.47 20.85
CA GLY A 260 20.14 -2.39 21.07
C GLY A 260 20.63 -1.04 20.54
N ALA A 261 21.91 -0.74 20.68
CA ALA A 261 22.50 0.48 20.14
C ALA A 261 22.48 0.48 18.60
N ALA A 262 22.85 -0.65 17.99
CA ALA A 262 22.75 -0.81 16.56
C ALA A 262 21.29 -0.72 16.06
N LEU A 263 20.36 -1.36 16.74
CA LEU A 263 18.95 -1.33 16.37
C LEU A 263 18.39 0.10 16.43
N GLN A 264 18.72 0.86 17.44
CA GLN A 264 18.34 2.28 17.54
C GLN A 264 18.97 3.08 16.39
N TYR A 265 20.29 2.90 16.16
CA TYR A 265 21.02 3.65 15.15
C TYR A 265 20.53 3.38 13.72
N PHE A 266 20.41 2.09 13.32
CA PHE A 266 19.99 1.70 11.98
C PHE A 266 18.49 1.84 11.74
N THR A 267 17.68 1.85 12.79
CA THR A 267 16.26 2.22 12.66
C THR A 267 16.10 3.68 12.22
N GLY A 268 16.92 4.59 12.71
CA GLY A 268 16.87 6.01 12.38
C GLY A 268 15.60 6.69 12.97
N SER A 269 15.06 7.74 12.31
CA SER A 269 15.55 8.37 11.08
C SER A 269 16.91 9.06 11.29
N LYS A 270 17.53 9.53 10.19
CA LYS A 270 18.75 10.34 10.29
C LYS A 270 18.54 11.57 11.19
N HIS A 271 17.41 12.27 11.04
CA HIS A 271 17.09 13.46 11.81
C HIS A 271 16.85 13.13 13.29
N HIS A 272 16.12 12.05 13.58
CA HIS A 272 15.95 11.54 14.93
C HIS A 272 17.29 11.21 15.59
N ASN A 273 18.17 10.49 14.90
CA ASN A 273 19.49 10.13 15.41
C ASN A 273 20.39 11.34 15.68
N VAL A 274 20.32 12.38 14.84
CA VAL A 274 21.06 13.61 15.06
C VAL A 274 20.57 14.30 16.33
N ALA A 275 19.26 14.44 16.51
CA ALA A 275 18.66 15.08 17.67
C ALA A 275 18.94 14.27 18.96
N LEU A 276 18.83 12.94 18.89
CA LEU A 276 19.13 12.06 20.04
C LEU A 276 20.60 12.13 20.44
N ARG A 277 21.54 12.16 19.49
CA ARG A 277 22.99 12.36 19.76
C ARG A 277 23.28 13.72 20.38
N GLN A 278 22.64 14.79 19.91
CA GLN A 278 22.78 16.11 20.51
C GLN A 278 22.32 16.12 21.99
N ARG A 279 21.23 15.40 22.28
CA ARG A 279 20.77 15.24 23.68
C ARG A 279 21.79 14.46 24.51
N ALA A 280 22.39 13.38 23.97
CA ALA A 280 23.45 12.63 24.65
C ALA A 280 24.66 13.52 24.97
N ILE A 281 25.15 14.29 23.99
CA ILE A 281 26.30 15.20 24.16
C ILE A 281 26.04 16.22 25.27
N LYS A 282 24.85 16.82 25.34
CA LYS A 282 24.46 17.77 26.41
C LYS A 282 24.48 17.14 27.81
N ARG A 283 24.51 15.82 27.91
CA ARG A 283 24.58 15.03 29.15
C ARG A 283 25.98 14.44 29.43
N GLY A 284 27.00 14.84 28.66
CA GLY A 284 28.35 14.27 28.76
C GLY A 284 28.45 12.83 28.23
N LEU A 285 27.53 12.43 27.33
CA LEU A 285 27.49 11.09 26.74
C LEU A 285 27.72 11.17 25.22
N THR A 286 28.11 10.07 24.60
CA THR A 286 28.17 9.90 23.14
C THR A 286 27.46 8.63 22.72
N LEU A 287 26.69 8.71 21.63
CA LEU A 287 25.89 7.59 21.09
C LEU A 287 26.39 7.20 19.70
N SER A 288 26.68 5.93 19.53
CA SER A 288 27.04 5.29 18.27
C SER A 288 26.21 4.03 18.03
N GLU A 289 26.46 3.33 16.93
CA GLU A 289 25.87 2.01 16.65
C GLU A 289 26.36 0.89 17.60
N TYR A 290 27.37 1.15 18.41
CA TYR A 290 27.92 0.16 19.35
C TYR A 290 27.43 0.33 20.78
N ALA A 291 27.30 1.58 21.24
CA ALA A 291 26.89 1.88 22.60
C ALA A 291 26.59 3.36 22.82
N LEU A 292 25.92 3.64 23.94
CA LEU A 292 25.90 4.94 24.61
C LEU A 292 27.03 4.93 25.65
N LEU A 293 28.02 5.81 25.47
CA LEU A 293 29.23 5.88 26.29
C LEU A 293 29.29 7.20 27.08
N ARG A 294 29.93 7.19 28.25
CA ARG A 294 30.30 8.41 28.94
C ARG A 294 31.55 9.01 28.29
N LEU A 295 31.54 10.32 28.01
CA LEU A 295 32.65 11.00 27.32
C LEU A 295 33.93 11.07 28.16
N GLU A 296 33.80 11.08 29.48
CA GLU A 296 34.94 11.24 30.41
C GLU A 296 35.85 10.01 30.44
N ASP A 297 35.28 8.80 30.48
CA ASP A 297 36.03 7.54 30.73
C ASP A 297 35.72 6.43 29.71
N ASN A 298 34.91 6.72 28.69
CA ASN A 298 34.41 5.77 27.68
C ASN A 298 33.65 4.57 28.29
N LYS A 299 33.11 4.71 29.50
CA LYS A 299 32.33 3.65 30.14
C LYS A 299 31.02 3.47 29.38
N ILE A 300 30.69 2.20 29.08
CA ILE A 300 29.39 1.83 28.49
C ILE A 300 28.30 2.12 29.52
N ILE A 301 27.33 2.94 29.15
CA ILE A 301 26.14 3.28 29.94
C ILE A 301 24.95 2.41 29.51
N ALA A 302 24.74 2.25 28.18
CA ALA A 302 23.70 1.40 27.62
C ALA A 302 24.09 0.94 26.21
N ALA A 303 23.72 -0.31 25.85
CA ALA A 303 24.00 -0.86 24.52
C ALA A 303 23.07 -2.02 24.16
N GLN A 304 22.55 -2.79 25.11
CA GLN A 304 21.90 -4.08 24.86
C GLN A 304 20.46 -3.94 24.34
N THR A 305 19.73 -2.94 24.84
CA THR A 305 18.35 -2.66 24.38
C THR A 305 18.19 -1.19 24.02
N GLU A 306 17.25 -0.90 23.11
CA GLU A 306 16.87 0.49 22.79
C GLU A 306 16.28 1.21 24.01
N ALA A 307 15.48 0.50 24.81
CA ALA A 307 14.86 1.06 26.01
C ALA A 307 15.91 1.59 27.00
N ASP A 308 17.01 0.85 27.21
CA ASP A 308 18.10 1.29 28.10
C ASP A 308 18.74 2.60 27.62
N ILE A 309 18.85 2.77 26.29
CA ILE A 309 19.42 3.99 25.70
C ILE A 309 18.49 5.18 25.93
N TYR A 310 17.19 5.03 25.67
CA TYR A 310 16.21 6.09 25.92
C TYR A 310 16.13 6.44 27.42
N ASN A 311 16.04 5.43 28.28
CA ASN A 311 16.01 5.61 29.74
C ASN A 311 17.27 6.35 30.26
N ALA A 312 18.47 5.98 29.78
CA ALA A 312 19.71 6.66 30.15
C ALA A 312 19.79 8.13 29.68
N LEU A 313 18.93 8.51 28.75
CA LEU A 313 18.78 9.88 28.25
C LEU A 313 17.57 10.62 28.86
N ASP A 314 16.92 10.08 29.90
CA ASP A 314 15.66 10.54 30.50
C ASP A 314 14.57 10.75 29.43
N LEU A 315 14.29 9.68 28.71
CA LEU A 315 13.26 9.63 27.67
C LEU A 315 12.43 8.36 27.84
N ASP A 316 11.13 8.46 27.65
CA ASP A 316 10.32 7.28 27.40
C ASP A 316 10.77 6.60 26.11
N TYR A 317 10.53 5.29 26.01
CA TYR A 317 10.81 4.56 24.77
C TYR A 317 9.97 5.11 23.61
N ILE A 318 10.66 5.50 22.56
CA ILE A 318 10.01 6.03 21.34
C ILE A 318 9.82 4.88 20.35
N ALA A 319 8.57 4.59 19.99
CA ALA A 319 8.25 3.59 18.98
C ALA A 319 8.89 3.95 17.63
N PRO A 320 9.37 2.97 16.86
CA PRO A 320 10.03 3.22 15.57
C PRO A 320 9.23 4.11 14.62
N GLU A 321 7.91 3.94 14.58
CA GLU A 321 6.99 4.67 13.72
C GLU A 321 6.99 6.18 13.99
N LEU A 322 7.33 6.60 15.20
CA LEU A 322 7.37 8.01 15.60
C LEU A 322 8.72 8.70 15.31
N ARG A 323 9.78 7.96 14.99
CA ARG A 323 11.17 8.46 14.91
C ARG A 323 11.46 9.26 13.63
N GLU A 324 10.73 10.32 13.39
CA GLU A 324 10.90 11.19 12.20
C GLU A 324 11.33 12.64 12.57
N ASN A 325 11.64 12.90 13.82
CA ASN A 325 11.98 14.22 14.38
C ASN A 325 10.83 15.23 14.23
N CYS A 326 9.62 14.80 14.60
CA CYS A 326 8.38 15.57 14.54
C CYS A 326 7.83 15.91 15.93
N GLY A 327 8.71 16.01 16.97
CA GLY A 327 8.34 16.33 18.36
C GLY A 327 8.36 15.14 19.31
N GLU A 328 8.75 13.95 18.86
CA GLU A 328 8.75 12.73 19.65
C GLU A 328 9.77 12.76 20.81
N LEU A 329 10.90 13.45 20.66
CA LEU A 329 11.90 13.59 21.71
C LEU A 329 11.41 14.50 22.84
N GLU A 330 10.71 15.57 22.50
CA GLU A 330 10.10 16.48 23.45
C GLU A 330 8.93 15.82 24.20
N ALA A 331 8.11 15.06 23.49
CA ALA A 331 7.01 14.29 24.08
C ALA A 331 7.53 13.20 25.02
N ALA A 332 8.57 12.45 24.62
CA ALA A 332 9.20 11.44 25.45
C ALA A 332 9.82 12.02 26.72
N ALA A 333 10.46 13.20 26.62
CA ALA A 333 11.05 13.89 27.76
C ALA A 333 10.01 14.47 28.76
N LYS A 334 8.78 14.67 28.31
CA LYS A 334 7.65 15.16 29.11
C LYS A 334 6.72 14.02 29.55
N HIS A 335 6.98 12.78 29.18
CA HIS A 335 6.10 11.64 29.42
C HIS A 335 4.70 11.82 28.82
N THR A 336 4.63 12.37 27.60
CA THR A 336 3.39 12.69 26.89
C THR A 336 3.29 12.00 25.53
N LEU A 337 4.08 10.94 25.32
CA LEU A 337 3.91 10.11 24.11
C LEU A 337 2.50 9.50 24.10
N PRO A 338 1.83 9.45 22.92
CA PRO A 338 0.50 8.88 22.83
C PRO A 338 0.53 7.36 23.04
N HIS A 339 -0.55 6.84 23.63
CA HIS A 339 -0.81 5.40 23.60
C HIS A 339 -1.23 4.99 22.20
N LEU A 340 -0.26 4.56 21.39
CA LEU A 340 -0.48 4.25 19.97
C LEU A 340 -1.43 3.08 19.79
N ILE A 341 -2.30 3.18 18.79
CA ILE A 341 -3.21 2.11 18.40
C ILE A 341 -2.48 0.79 18.11
N VAL A 342 -3.12 -0.33 18.46
CA VAL A 342 -2.71 -1.69 18.11
C VAL A 342 -3.85 -2.46 17.46
N ARG A 343 -3.55 -3.60 16.81
CA ARG A 343 -4.54 -4.41 16.08
C ARG A 343 -5.75 -4.77 16.93
N SER A 344 -5.54 -5.12 18.19
CA SER A 344 -6.60 -5.53 19.13
C SER A 344 -7.57 -4.42 19.54
N ASP A 345 -7.26 -3.17 19.24
CA ASP A 345 -8.18 -2.05 19.50
C ASP A 345 -9.28 -1.95 18.43
N LEU A 346 -9.03 -2.49 17.23
CA LEU A 346 -10.00 -2.47 16.13
C LEU A 346 -11.09 -3.51 16.35
N ARG A 347 -12.33 -3.09 16.15
CA ARG A 347 -13.54 -3.92 16.26
C ARG A 347 -14.23 -4.14 14.93
N GLY A 348 -14.09 -3.23 13.97
CA GLY A 348 -14.73 -3.32 12.67
C GLY A 348 -13.87 -2.91 11.50
N ASP A 349 -14.24 -3.41 10.31
CA ASP A 349 -13.74 -3.00 8.99
C ASP A 349 -14.93 -2.75 8.07
N LEU A 350 -15.06 -1.53 7.56
CA LEU A 350 -16.28 -1.04 6.94
C LEU A 350 -16.17 -0.85 5.42
N HIS A 351 -15.09 -1.30 4.81
CA HIS A 351 -14.87 -1.17 3.37
C HIS A 351 -14.29 -2.46 2.81
N MET A 352 -15.15 -3.25 2.17
CA MET A 352 -14.76 -4.49 1.50
C MET A 352 -15.77 -4.92 0.43
N HIS A 353 -15.30 -5.74 -0.49
CA HIS A 353 -16.01 -6.15 -1.70
C HIS A 353 -16.21 -7.66 -1.74
N THR A 354 -17.29 -8.08 -2.42
CA THR A 354 -17.65 -9.48 -2.57
C THR A 354 -17.79 -9.86 -4.05
N THR A 355 -18.16 -11.11 -4.31
CA THR A 355 -18.46 -11.61 -5.67
C THR A 355 -19.65 -10.92 -6.34
N GLU A 356 -20.35 -10.04 -5.65
CA GLU A 356 -21.43 -9.22 -6.24
C GLU A 356 -20.88 -8.10 -7.12
N SER A 357 -19.70 -7.59 -6.81
CA SER A 357 -18.94 -6.66 -7.67
C SER A 357 -17.65 -7.33 -8.16
N ASP A 358 -16.50 -6.97 -7.68
CA ASP A 358 -15.17 -7.40 -8.11
C ASP A 358 -14.36 -8.12 -7.03
N GLY A 359 -14.95 -8.39 -5.88
CA GLY A 359 -14.35 -9.23 -4.85
C GLY A 359 -14.33 -10.72 -5.26
N SER A 360 -13.52 -11.50 -4.58
CA SER A 360 -13.28 -12.91 -4.89
C SER A 360 -14.06 -13.88 -3.97
N ASN A 361 -14.65 -13.39 -2.90
CA ASN A 361 -15.30 -14.20 -1.87
C ASN A 361 -16.75 -13.75 -1.64
N SER A 362 -17.58 -14.67 -1.16
CA SER A 362 -18.97 -14.41 -0.78
C SER A 362 -19.06 -13.57 0.50
N ILE A 363 -20.25 -13.01 0.77
CA ILE A 363 -20.56 -12.28 2.02
C ILE A 363 -20.18 -13.13 3.24
N ARG A 364 -20.56 -14.41 3.25
CA ARG A 364 -20.33 -15.31 4.38
C ARG A 364 -18.83 -15.60 4.56
N GLU A 365 -18.08 -15.88 3.50
CA GLU A 365 -16.64 -16.13 3.58
C GLU A 365 -15.87 -14.89 4.09
N MET A 366 -16.25 -13.68 3.66
CA MET A 366 -15.65 -12.45 4.17
C MET A 366 -15.95 -12.27 5.67
N ALA A 367 -17.18 -12.54 6.10
CA ALA A 367 -17.57 -12.46 7.51
C ALA A 367 -16.83 -13.49 8.38
N GLU A 368 -16.75 -14.75 7.94
CA GLU A 368 -16.02 -15.80 8.67
C GLU A 368 -14.53 -15.46 8.80
N ALA A 369 -13.90 -14.96 7.74
CA ALA A 369 -12.51 -14.52 7.77
C ALA A 369 -12.28 -13.29 8.69
N ALA A 370 -13.25 -12.39 8.78
CA ALA A 370 -13.22 -11.25 9.70
C ALA A 370 -13.35 -11.72 11.17
N ILE A 371 -14.25 -12.67 11.44
CA ILE A 371 -14.41 -13.30 12.76
C ILE A 371 -13.11 -13.99 13.19
N GLU A 372 -12.46 -14.74 12.30
CA GLU A 372 -11.17 -15.40 12.59
C GLU A 372 -10.09 -14.39 13.00
N ARG A 373 -10.12 -13.19 12.43
CA ARG A 373 -9.21 -12.08 12.75
C ARG A 373 -9.60 -11.29 13.98
N GLY A 374 -10.74 -11.61 14.60
CA GLY A 374 -11.20 -11.03 15.86
C GLY A 374 -12.00 -9.76 15.72
N LEU A 375 -12.48 -9.42 14.54
CA LEU A 375 -13.42 -8.33 14.33
C LEU A 375 -14.80 -8.71 14.92
N GLU A 376 -15.56 -7.70 15.32
CA GLU A 376 -16.89 -7.85 15.90
C GLU A 376 -18.00 -7.48 14.89
N TYR A 377 -17.65 -6.66 13.89
CA TYR A 377 -18.54 -6.26 12.81
C TYR A 377 -17.76 -5.89 11.54
N ILE A 378 -18.47 -5.97 10.41
CA ILE A 378 -17.97 -5.48 9.10
C ILE A 378 -19.10 -4.76 8.36
N ALA A 379 -18.75 -3.97 7.32
CA ALA A 379 -19.71 -3.58 6.30
C ALA A 379 -19.27 -4.16 4.96
N ILE A 380 -20.21 -4.73 4.22
CA ILE A 380 -20.02 -5.07 2.80
C ILE A 380 -20.41 -3.86 1.97
N THR A 381 -19.50 -3.38 1.13
CA THR A 381 -19.61 -2.10 0.43
C THR A 381 -19.24 -2.23 -1.05
N ASP A 382 -19.81 -3.23 -1.70
CA ASP A 382 -19.64 -3.47 -3.13
C ASP A 382 -19.89 -2.20 -3.96
N HIS A 383 -19.29 -2.12 -5.16
CA HIS A 383 -19.34 -0.94 -6.03
C HIS A 383 -20.71 -0.62 -6.61
N SER A 384 -20.99 0.67 -6.79
CA SER A 384 -22.16 1.20 -7.50
C SER A 384 -21.95 1.24 -9.04
N LYS A 385 -23.03 1.49 -9.77
CA LYS A 385 -23.16 1.26 -11.24
C LYS A 385 -22.19 2.00 -12.15
N ASN A 386 -21.67 3.17 -11.74
CA ASN A 386 -20.78 3.95 -12.62
C ASN A 386 -19.45 3.24 -12.89
N LEU A 387 -19.01 2.40 -11.97
CA LEU A 387 -17.83 1.57 -12.14
C LEU A 387 -18.20 0.24 -12.85
N ALA A 388 -18.62 0.33 -14.11
CA ALA A 388 -19.15 -0.79 -14.88
C ALA A 388 -18.17 -1.97 -15.01
N MET A 389 -16.85 -1.70 -14.95
CA MET A 389 -15.80 -2.71 -15.01
C MET A 389 -15.76 -3.64 -13.79
N THR A 390 -16.29 -3.20 -12.65
CA THR A 390 -16.37 -3.98 -11.41
C THR A 390 -17.72 -4.68 -11.24
N ASN A 391 -18.55 -4.76 -12.28
CA ASN A 391 -19.95 -5.24 -12.19
C ASN A 391 -20.81 -4.43 -11.22
N GLY A 392 -20.53 -3.13 -11.06
CA GLY A 392 -21.18 -2.25 -10.11
C GLY A 392 -22.72 -2.27 -10.19
N MET A 393 -23.37 -2.04 -9.06
CA MET A 393 -24.80 -2.25 -8.86
C MET A 393 -25.62 -0.97 -9.10
N ASP A 394 -26.75 -1.12 -9.79
CA ASP A 394 -27.80 -0.12 -9.83
C ASP A 394 -28.64 -0.13 -8.54
N ASP A 395 -29.55 0.82 -8.41
CA ASP A 395 -30.41 0.99 -7.22
C ASP A 395 -31.14 -0.29 -6.82
N LYS A 396 -31.73 -0.99 -7.79
CA LYS A 396 -32.45 -2.23 -7.57
C LYS A 396 -31.56 -3.37 -7.08
N ARG A 397 -30.38 -3.54 -7.70
CA ARG A 397 -29.42 -4.57 -7.29
C ARG A 397 -28.84 -4.25 -5.92
N THR A 398 -28.56 -2.97 -5.61
CA THR A 398 -28.06 -2.51 -4.32
C THR A 398 -29.03 -2.88 -3.19
N LEU A 399 -30.33 -2.60 -3.35
CA LEU A 399 -31.34 -2.96 -2.34
C LEU A 399 -31.51 -4.47 -2.19
N ALA A 400 -31.47 -5.23 -3.30
CA ALA A 400 -31.51 -6.69 -3.24
C ALA A 400 -30.26 -7.27 -2.56
N HIS A 401 -29.08 -6.68 -2.80
CA HIS A 401 -27.84 -7.06 -2.15
C HIS A 401 -27.85 -6.75 -0.64
N ALA A 402 -28.33 -5.56 -0.26
CA ALA A 402 -28.51 -5.18 1.15
C ALA A 402 -29.42 -6.18 1.90
N ALA A 403 -30.49 -6.66 1.27
CA ALA A 403 -31.34 -7.70 1.84
C ALA A 403 -30.59 -9.02 2.05
N ARG A 404 -29.73 -9.44 1.10
CA ARG A 404 -28.89 -10.64 1.25
C ARG A 404 -27.84 -10.49 2.36
N ILE A 405 -27.21 -9.32 2.46
CA ILE A 405 -26.24 -9.04 3.55
C ILE A 405 -26.91 -9.20 4.91
N ARG A 406 -28.12 -8.61 5.08
CA ARG A 406 -28.87 -8.72 6.34
C ARG A 406 -29.28 -10.16 6.64
N ALA A 407 -29.70 -10.93 5.62
CA ALA A 407 -30.05 -12.34 5.79
C ALA A 407 -28.83 -13.16 6.30
N VAL A 408 -27.65 -12.97 5.73
CA VAL A 408 -26.41 -13.66 6.20
C VAL A 408 -26.04 -13.20 7.62
N SER A 409 -26.23 -11.91 7.96
CA SER A 409 -26.02 -11.41 9.31
C SER A 409 -26.96 -12.05 10.32
N ASP A 410 -28.24 -12.23 9.97
CA ASP A 410 -29.25 -12.89 10.81
C ASP A 410 -28.94 -14.38 11.00
N GLU A 411 -28.52 -15.08 9.94
CA GLU A 411 -28.07 -16.49 10.01
C GLU A 411 -26.91 -16.66 11.00
N LEU A 412 -25.90 -15.79 10.93
CA LEU A 412 -24.76 -15.81 11.87
C LEU A 412 -25.20 -15.50 13.31
N ALA A 413 -26.18 -14.63 13.51
CA ALA A 413 -26.74 -14.35 14.82
C ALA A 413 -27.52 -15.54 15.39
N GLU A 414 -28.32 -16.23 14.56
CA GLU A 414 -29.01 -17.47 14.96
C GLU A 414 -28.01 -18.57 15.36
N GLU A 415 -26.96 -18.78 14.56
CA GLU A 415 -25.87 -19.71 14.88
C GLU A 415 -25.20 -19.34 16.21
N PHE A 416 -24.95 -18.06 16.45
CA PHE A 416 -24.35 -17.56 17.69
C PHE A 416 -25.21 -17.89 18.91
N TYR A 417 -26.51 -17.59 18.89
CA TYR A 417 -27.43 -17.88 20.00
C TYR A 417 -27.62 -19.38 20.23
N ALA A 418 -27.48 -20.20 19.17
CA ALA A 418 -27.44 -21.66 19.29
C ALA A 418 -26.10 -22.20 19.83
N LYS A 419 -25.14 -21.33 20.23
CA LYS A 419 -23.76 -21.68 20.61
C LYS A 419 -23.01 -22.48 19.55
N LYS A 420 -23.25 -22.15 18.28
CA LYS A 420 -22.65 -22.74 17.08
C LYS A 420 -22.01 -21.64 16.22
N GLY A 421 -21.55 -22.02 15.04
CA GLY A 421 -21.02 -21.10 14.06
C GLY A 421 -19.57 -20.65 14.33
N PRO A 422 -19.05 -19.71 13.48
CA PRO A 422 -17.62 -19.37 13.44
C PRO A 422 -17.10 -18.69 14.71
N GLN A 423 -17.89 -17.82 15.37
CA GLN A 423 -17.46 -17.16 16.61
C GLN A 423 -17.20 -18.17 17.74
N TRP A 424 -18.11 -19.13 17.92
CA TRP A 424 -17.95 -20.20 18.91
C TRP A 424 -16.84 -21.19 18.54
N ALA A 425 -16.67 -21.48 17.25
CA ALA A 425 -15.57 -22.31 16.77
C ALA A 425 -14.22 -21.65 17.08
N ARG A 426 -14.08 -20.36 16.81
CA ARG A 426 -12.88 -19.57 17.15
C ARG A 426 -12.63 -19.54 18.65
N TYR A 427 -13.64 -19.24 19.47
CA TYR A 427 -13.53 -19.24 20.92
C TYR A 427 -13.00 -20.58 21.45
N LYS A 428 -13.63 -21.70 21.06
CA LYS A 428 -13.22 -23.06 21.48
C LYS A 428 -11.83 -23.43 20.98
N ALA A 429 -11.43 -23.00 19.77
CA ALA A 429 -10.09 -23.27 19.24
C ALA A 429 -9.01 -22.59 20.07
N ARG A 430 -9.21 -21.33 20.44
CA ARG A 430 -8.28 -20.57 21.30
C ARG A 430 -8.21 -21.12 22.73
N GLU A 431 -9.35 -21.47 23.31
CA GLU A 431 -9.41 -22.14 24.62
C GLU A 431 -8.59 -23.45 24.61
N LYS A 432 -8.75 -24.27 23.59
CA LYS A 432 -8.00 -25.51 23.40
C LYS A 432 -6.49 -25.28 23.20
N ALA A 433 -6.12 -24.19 22.55
CA ALA A 433 -4.72 -23.79 22.34
C ALA A 433 -4.06 -23.25 23.61
N GLY A 434 -4.81 -23.04 24.69
CA GLY A 434 -4.29 -22.43 25.93
C GLY A 434 -3.98 -20.93 25.78
N GLU A 435 -4.52 -20.29 24.75
CA GLU A 435 -4.40 -18.85 24.59
C GLU A 435 -5.25 -18.13 25.65
N PRO A 436 -4.85 -16.92 26.10
CA PRO A 436 -5.70 -16.11 26.97
C PRO A 436 -6.99 -15.78 26.22
N VAL A 437 -8.06 -16.50 26.58
CA VAL A 437 -9.41 -16.28 26.04
C VAL A 437 -10.10 -15.33 27.00
N ASN A 438 -10.36 -14.12 26.57
CA ASN A 438 -11.25 -13.20 27.29
C ASN A 438 -12.71 -13.56 27.01
N PRO A 439 -13.65 -13.12 27.86
CA PRO A 439 -14.85 -13.88 28.20
C PRO A 439 -15.53 -14.50 26.97
N GLU A 440 -16.38 -15.51 27.22
CA GLU A 440 -17.26 -16.04 26.16
C GLU A 440 -17.82 -14.90 25.32
N PRO A 441 -17.90 -15.06 23.97
CA PRO A 441 -18.46 -14.02 23.14
C PRO A 441 -19.91 -13.70 23.59
N THR A 442 -20.17 -12.42 23.87
CA THR A 442 -21.43 -11.96 24.46
C THR A 442 -22.42 -11.41 23.47
N THR A 443 -21.94 -11.03 22.28
CA THR A 443 -22.74 -10.44 21.21
C THR A 443 -22.47 -11.14 19.88
N PRO A 444 -23.50 -11.32 19.03
CA PRO A 444 -23.29 -11.89 17.69
C PRO A 444 -22.50 -10.94 16.81
N PHE A 445 -21.74 -11.50 15.89
CA PHE A 445 -21.10 -10.75 14.82
C PHE A 445 -22.13 -10.06 13.93
N ARG A 446 -21.88 -8.82 13.52
CA ARG A 446 -22.80 -8.04 12.70
C ARG A 446 -22.20 -7.72 11.33
N ILE A 447 -23.00 -7.92 10.29
CA ILE A 447 -22.68 -7.46 8.93
C ILE A 447 -23.62 -6.30 8.60
N LEU A 448 -23.03 -5.13 8.33
CA LEU A 448 -23.76 -3.92 7.91
C LEU A 448 -23.93 -3.93 6.39
N ALA A 449 -25.12 -3.58 5.93
CA ALA A 449 -25.41 -3.42 4.51
C ALA A 449 -24.93 -2.04 4.03
N GLY A 450 -23.88 -2.00 3.24
CA GLY A 450 -23.28 -0.77 2.74
C GLY A 450 -23.16 -0.71 1.23
N ILE A 451 -22.53 0.36 0.76
CA ILE A 451 -22.17 0.61 -0.63
C ILE A 451 -20.95 1.51 -0.70
N GLU A 452 -20.03 1.24 -1.63
CA GLU A 452 -19.09 2.24 -2.13
C GLU A 452 -19.71 2.92 -3.35
N VAL A 453 -20.29 4.12 -3.14
CA VAL A 453 -20.96 4.89 -4.17
C VAL A 453 -19.98 5.81 -4.89
N ASP A 454 -20.04 5.83 -6.22
CA ASP A 454 -19.15 6.66 -7.03
C ASP A 454 -19.58 8.13 -7.03
N ILE A 455 -18.60 9.02 -6.84
CA ILE A 455 -18.78 10.46 -6.99
C ILE A 455 -18.63 10.81 -8.46
N LEU A 456 -19.72 11.20 -9.12
CA LEU A 456 -19.72 11.58 -10.53
C LEU A 456 -18.92 12.86 -10.79
N ILE A 457 -18.63 13.16 -12.05
CA ILE A 457 -17.80 14.30 -12.46
C ILE A 457 -18.30 15.65 -11.91
N ASP A 458 -19.60 15.79 -11.78
CA ASP A 458 -20.26 16.99 -11.25
C ASP A 458 -20.42 17.00 -9.72
N GLY A 459 -20.02 15.90 -9.05
CA GLY A 459 -20.12 15.73 -7.59
C GLY A 459 -21.46 15.16 -7.12
N ALA A 460 -22.38 14.76 -8.01
CA ALA A 460 -23.53 13.93 -7.65
C ALA A 460 -23.08 12.50 -7.33
N LEU A 461 -23.90 11.76 -6.62
CA LEU A 461 -23.71 10.31 -6.42
C LEU A 461 -24.41 9.54 -7.53
N ASP A 462 -23.91 8.38 -7.88
CA ASP A 462 -24.47 7.57 -8.98
C ASP A 462 -25.64 6.67 -8.56
N LEU A 463 -26.11 6.76 -7.32
CA LEU A 463 -27.33 6.13 -6.80
C LEU A 463 -28.28 7.18 -6.25
N GLU A 464 -29.56 6.85 -6.26
CA GLU A 464 -30.62 7.72 -5.75
C GLU A 464 -30.61 7.80 -4.21
N ASP A 465 -30.99 8.97 -3.68
CA ASP A 465 -31.04 9.19 -2.23
C ASP A 465 -31.95 8.20 -1.49
N ASP A 466 -33.06 7.80 -2.10
CA ASP A 466 -34.00 6.81 -1.54
C ASP A 466 -33.35 5.42 -1.37
N THR A 467 -32.40 5.07 -2.23
CA THR A 467 -31.60 3.85 -2.10
C THR A 467 -30.59 3.99 -0.97
N LEU A 468 -29.84 5.11 -0.95
CA LEU A 468 -28.82 5.38 0.07
C LEU A 468 -29.42 5.47 1.49
N ALA A 469 -30.67 5.94 1.61
CA ALA A 469 -31.38 6.01 2.87
C ALA A 469 -31.59 4.63 3.54
N GLN A 470 -31.72 3.58 2.74
CA GLN A 470 -31.98 2.21 3.21
C GLN A 470 -30.75 1.40 3.59
N LEU A 471 -29.54 1.94 3.36
CA LEU A 471 -28.27 1.29 3.69
C LEU A 471 -27.82 1.67 5.10
N ASP A 472 -26.99 0.83 5.71
CA ASP A 472 -26.44 1.09 7.03
C ASP A 472 -25.19 1.98 6.94
N VAL A 473 -24.34 1.75 5.90
CA VAL A 473 -23.09 2.49 5.65
C VAL A 473 -23.00 2.93 4.18
N VAL A 474 -22.67 4.21 3.95
CA VAL A 474 -22.43 4.77 2.62
C VAL A 474 -21.04 5.40 2.57
N ILE A 475 -20.17 4.81 1.76
CA ILE A 475 -18.83 5.32 1.44
C ILE A 475 -18.89 6.01 0.09
N ALA A 476 -18.44 7.25 -0.02
CA ALA A 476 -18.37 7.97 -1.28
C ALA A 476 -16.94 8.08 -1.77
N SER A 477 -16.67 7.64 -3.01
CA SER A 477 -15.31 7.53 -3.58
C SER A 477 -15.21 8.10 -4.99
N VAL A 478 -14.02 8.53 -5.37
CA VAL A 478 -13.70 9.02 -6.72
C VAL A 478 -12.93 7.94 -7.48
N HIS A 479 -13.50 7.42 -8.58
CA HIS A 479 -12.85 6.40 -9.41
C HIS A 479 -12.54 6.87 -10.84
N SER A 480 -13.00 8.05 -11.23
CA SER A 480 -12.84 8.58 -12.59
C SER A 480 -12.52 10.08 -12.59
N GLY A 481 -12.14 10.64 -13.73
CA GLY A 481 -11.98 12.09 -13.88
C GLY A 481 -10.81 12.69 -13.07
N PHE A 482 -9.71 11.97 -12.88
CA PHE A 482 -8.56 12.37 -12.05
C PHE A 482 -7.79 13.60 -12.57
N ASN A 483 -8.08 14.06 -13.79
CA ASN A 483 -7.39 15.18 -14.44
C ASN A 483 -8.08 16.53 -14.25
N GLN A 484 -9.13 16.61 -13.42
CA GLN A 484 -9.79 17.88 -13.09
C GLN A 484 -8.81 18.87 -12.42
N THR A 485 -9.10 20.17 -12.52
CA THR A 485 -8.36 21.18 -11.76
C THR A 485 -8.57 21.00 -10.26
N GLN A 486 -7.76 21.65 -9.44
CA GLN A 486 -7.91 21.58 -7.98
C GLN A 486 -9.27 22.10 -7.53
N GLU A 487 -9.71 23.19 -8.14
CA GLU A 487 -10.99 23.84 -7.86
C GLU A 487 -12.18 22.91 -8.21
N GLU A 488 -12.13 22.32 -9.42
CA GLU A 488 -13.18 21.41 -9.89
C GLU A 488 -13.26 20.15 -9.04
N MET A 489 -12.11 19.51 -8.77
CA MET A 489 -12.06 18.29 -7.95
C MET A 489 -12.50 18.57 -6.50
N THR A 490 -12.05 19.69 -5.92
CA THR A 490 -12.46 20.08 -4.56
C THR A 490 -13.96 20.34 -4.49
N ALA A 491 -14.52 21.09 -5.44
CA ALA A 491 -15.97 21.36 -5.51
C ALA A 491 -16.78 20.06 -5.71
N ARG A 492 -16.29 19.14 -6.54
CA ARG A 492 -16.86 17.81 -6.78
C ARG A 492 -16.99 17.01 -5.49
N VAL A 493 -15.88 16.83 -4.76
CA VAL A 493 -15.85 16.02 -3.54
C VAL A 493 -16.62 16.72 -2.42
N LEU A 494 -16.53 18.04 -2.29
CA LEU A 494 -17.32 18.81 -1.31
C LEU A 494 -18.81 18.66 -1.57
N ARG A 495 -19.28 18.69 -2.82
CA ARG A 495 -20.69 18.48 -3.15
C ARG A 495 -21.17 17.10 -2.67
N ALA A 496 -20.41 16.04 -2.94
CA ALA A 496 -20.72 14.70 -2.44
C ALA A 496 -20.72 14.64 -0.90
N THR A 497 -19.74 15.27 -0.25
CA THR A 497 -19.66 15.34 1.23
C THR A 497 -20.88 16.03 1.85
N HIS A 498 -21.51 16.96 1.14
CA HIS A 498 -22.74 17.63 1.60
C HIS A 498 -24.00 16.76 1.44
N ASN A 499 -23.98 15.70 0.60
CA ASN A 499 -25.09 14.78 0.54
C ASN A 499 -25.32 14.14 1.92
N PRO A 500 -26.55 14.20 2.49
CA PRO A 500 -26.79 13.80 3.88
C PRO A 500 -26.65 12.30 4.13
N TYR A 501 -26.65 11.49 3.10
CA TYR A 501 -26.50 10.03 3.20
C TYR A 501 -25.04 9.58 3.21
N VAL A 502 -24.09 10.41 2.78
CA VAL A 502 -22.66 10.10 2.83
C VAL A 502 -22.15 10.14 4.27
N GLN A 503 -21.60 9.05 4.72
CA GLN A 503 -21.10 8.87 6.09
C GLN A 503 -19.57 8.76 6.13
N ILE A 504 -18.94 8.24 5.07
CA ILE A 504 -17.49 8.04 4.96
C ILE A 504 -17.01 8.55 3.60
N LEU A 505 -15.89 9.26 3.57
CA LEU A 505 -15.14 9.54 2.35
C LEU A 505 -14.07 8.46 2.18
N GLY A 506 -14.21 7.61 1.16
CA GLY A 506 -13.29 6.54 0.82
C GLY A 506 -12.04 7.05 0.11
N HIS A 507 -10.85 6.54 0.46
CA HIS A 507 -9.53 6.89 -0.12
C HIS A 507 -9.45 8.30 -0.74
N PRO A 508 -9.51 9.35 0.10
CA PRO A 508 -9.90 10.73 -0.27
C PRO A 508 -8.97 11.45 -1.25
N THR A 509 -7.78 10.95 -1.53
CA THR A 509 -6.85 11.57 -2.49
C THR A 509 -6.66 10.74 -3.76
N GLY A 510 -7.21 9.53 -3.80
CA GLY A 510 -7.13 8.60 -4.93
C GLY A 510 -5.71 8.22 -5.32
N ARG A 511 -4.72 8.44 -4.44
CA ARG A 511 -3.31 8.11 -4.70
C ARG A 511 -3.08 6.60 -4.80
N LYS A 512 -2.00 6.22 -5.51
CA LYS A 512 -1.45 4.85 -5.47
C LYS A 512 0.06 4.95 -5.27
N VAL A 513 0.56 4.40 -4.16
CA VAL A 513 1.97 4.48 -3.76
C VAL A 513 2.89 4.02 -4.88
N LEU A 514 3.85 4.85 -5.28
CA LEU A 514 4.81 4.66 -6.37
C LEU A 514 4.19 4.49 -7.78
N LYS A 515 2.86 4.65 -7.94
CA LYS A 515 2.18 4.46 -9.23
C LYS A 515 1.39 5.68 -9.69
N ARG A 516 0.68 6.35 -8.81
CA ARG A 516 -0.16 7.49 -9.14
C ARG A 516 -0.13 8.51 -8.00
N GLU A 517 0.24 9.73 -8.33
CA GLU A 517 0.15 10.86 -7.42
C GLU A 517 -1.31 11.13 -7.01
N PRO A 518 -1.57 11.74 -5.84
CA PRO A 518 -2.89 12.23 -5.50
C PRO A 518 -3.48 13.08 -6.61
N TYR A 519 -4.78 12.96 -6.87
CA TYR A 519 -5.43 13.96 -7.70
C TYR A 519 -5.40 15.33 -7.00
N LYS A 520 -5.56 16.40 -7.78
CA LYS A 520 -5.48 17.76 -7.26
C LYS A 520 -6.72 18.08 -6.42
N ILE A 521 -6.61 17.98 -5.10
CA ILE A 521 -7.67 18.31 -4.14
C ILE A 521 -7.14 19.23 -3.05
N ASP A 522 -7.94 20.18 -2.63
CA ASP A 522 -7.63 21.06 -1.50
C ASP A 522 -8.11 20.45 -0.18
N LEU A 523 -7.23 19.73 0.49
CA LEU A 523 -7.53 19.12 1.79
C LEU A 523 -7.76 20.18 2.89
N ALA A 524 -7.23 21.41 2.74
CA ALA A 524 -7.48 22.48 3.70
C ALA A 524 -8.93 22.97 3.65
N GLN A 525 -9.65 22.74 2.55
CA GLN A 525 -11.10 22.98 2.46
C GLN A 525 -11.90 21.73 2.80
N LEU A 526 -11.46 20.56 2.33
CA LEU A 526 -12.21 19.31 2.48
C LEU A 526 -12.28 18.85 3.94
N LEU A 527 -11.15 18.76 4.64
CA LEU A 527 -11.09 18.20 5.99
C LEU A 527 -11.93 19.00 7.00
N PRO A 528 -11.90 20.35 7.05
CA PRO A 528 -12.79 21.12 7.92
C PRO A 528 -14.27 20.95 7.56
N ALA A 529 -14.59 20.75 6.27
CA ALA A 529 -15.97 20.48 5.85
C ALA A 529 -16.44 19.10 6.33
N ALA A 530 -15.64 18.06 6.16
CA ALA A 530 -15.93 16.72 6.65
C ALA A 530 -16.12 16.70 8.17
N ALA A 531 -15.23 17.36 8.93
CA ALA A 531 -15.33 17.49 10.38
C ALA A 531 -16.64 18.17 10.80
N ARG A 532 -17.00 19.30 10.19
CA ARG A 532 -18.22 20.05 10.48
C ARG A 532 -19.49 19.26 10.15
N LEU A 533 -19.47 18.51 9.06
CA LEU A 533 -20.61 17.70 8.60
C LEU A 533 -20.69 16.35 9.31
N GLY A 534 -19.69 15.97 10.09
CA GLY A 534 -19.63 14.68 10.79
C GLY A 534 -19.37 13.49 9.86
N VAL A 535 -18.88 13.74 8.63
CA VAL A 535 -18.47 12.70 7.69
C VAL A 535 -17.09 12.17 8.10
N ALA A 536 -16.97 10.86 8.24
CA ALA A 536 -15.70 10.23 8.58
C ALA A 536 -14.75 10.22 7.36
N VAL A 537 -13.46 10.35 7.61
CA VAL A 537 -12.42 10.31 6.58
C VAL A 537 -11.65 9.02 6.71
N GLU A 538 -11.58 8.29 5.62
CA GLU A 538 -10.91 6.98 5.59
C GLU A 538 -9.38 7.10 5.57
N HIS A 539 -8.74 6.18 6.28
CA HIS A 539 -7.43 5.67 5.92
C HIS A 539 -7.60 4.29 5.28
N ASN A 540 -7.43 4.23 3.97
CA ASN A 540 -7.40 2.97 3.25
C ASN A 540 -6.09 2.25 3.52
N ALA A 541 -6.17 1.08 4.15
CA ALA A 541 -5.04 0.32 4.65
C ALA A 541 -4.27 -0.45 3.57
N ALA A 542 -4.81 -0.56 2.36
CA ALA A 542 -4.13 -1.25 1.26
C ALA A 542 -2.74 -0.62 1.01
N PRO A 543 -1.64 -1.38 1.07
CA PRO A 543 -0.28 -0.85 0.87
C PRO A 543 -0.10 -0.13 -0.45
N ALA A 544 -0.91 -0.49 -1.45
CA ALA A 544 -0.92 0.17 -2.75
C ALA A 544 -1.55 1.57 -2.69
N ARG A 545 -2.38 1.88 -1.70
CA ARG A 545 -3.06 3.18 -1.52
C ARG A 545 -2.48 3.97 -0.35
N SER A 546 -2.56 3.45 0.90
CA SER A 546 -2.20 4.16 2.14
C SER A 546 -2.80 5.58 2.16
N ASP A 547 -4.10 5.69 1.94
CA ASP A 547 -4.83 6.94 1.69
C ASP A 547 -5.93 7.17 2.74
N LEU A 548 -5.86 8.18 3.52
CA LEU A 548 -4.92 9.31 3.62
C LEU A 548 -3.51 8.87 4.06
N SER A 549 -2.48 9.67 3.67
CA SER A 549 -1.12 9.48 4.17
C SER A 549 -1.01 9.80 5.67
N ASP A 550 0.08 9.34 6.32
CA ASP A 550 0.39 9.61 7.72
C ASP A 550 0.37 11.11 8.07
N LEU A 551 0.87 11.98 7.19
CA LEU A 551 0.84 13.44 7.37
C LEU A 551 -0.57 14.01 7.32
N HIS A 552 -1.38 13.58 6.35
CA HIS A 552 -2.76 14.06 6.21
C HIS A 552 -3.69 13.50 7.29
N LEU A 553 -3.43 12.29 7.80
CA LEU A 553 -4.12 11.74 8.97
C LEU A 553 -3.89 12.58 10.22
N ARG A 554 -2.63 13.00 10.45
CA ARG A 554 -2.29 13.89 11.56
C ARG A 554 -3.01 15.23 11.44
N GLN A 555 -3.01 15.81 10.24
CA GLN A 555 -3.76 17.03 9.96
C GLN A 555 -5.27 16.87 10.18
N ALA A 556 -5.85 15.76 9.72
CA ALA A 556 -7.27 15.49 9.89
C ALA A 556 -7.65 15.34 11.37
N LYS A 557 -6.81 14.66 12.18
CA LYS A 557 -6.95 14.60 13.64
C LYS A 557 -6.94 16.00 14.27
N GLU A 558 -5.96 16.85 13.92
CA GLU A 558 -5.83 18.21 14.44
C GLU A 558 -7.04 19.08 14.09
N LEU A 559 -7.70 18.83 12.98
CA LEU A 559 -8.92 19.51 12.53
C LEU A 559 -10.21 18.91 13.12
N GLY A 560 -10.10 17.87 13.96
CA GLY A 560 -11.25 17.22 14.59
C GLY A 560 -12.11 16.35 13.67
N CYS A 561 -11.54 15.84 12.57
CA CYS A 561 -12.21 14.88 11.71
C CYS A 561 -12.46 13.55 12.46
N LYS A 562 -13.59 12.93 12.23
CA LYS A 562 -13.78 11.51 12.53
C LYS A 562 -12.91 10.71 11.58
N LEU A 563 -12.10 9.80 12.11
CA LEU A 563 -11.22 8.95 11.32
C LEU A 563 -11.68 7.49 11.38
N ILE A 564 -11.47 6.78 10.29
CA ILE A 564 -11.76 5.36 10.19
C ILE A 564 -10.65 4.67 9.38
N VAL A 565 -10.30 3.44 9.73
CA VAL A 565 -9.36 2.63 8.96
C VAL A 565 -10.05 1.42 8.39
N ASN A 566 -9.91 1.20 7.08
CA ASN A 566 -10.53 0.09 6.38
C ASN A 566 -9.54 -0.56 5.40
N THR A 567 -9.77 -1.81 5.06
CA THR A 567 -8.89 -2.56 4.15
C THR A 567 -9.15 -2.31 2.68
N ASP A 568 -10.38 -2.02 2.28
CA ASP A 568 -10.81 -2.05 0.86
C ASP A 568 -10.54 -3.46 0.26
N ALA A 569 -10.80 -4.50 1.09
CA ALA A 569 -10.45 -5.86 0.78
C ALA A 569 -11.35 -6.46 -0.30
N HIS A 570 -10.73 -7.09 -1.31
CA HIS A 570 -11.40 -7.80 -2.40
C HIS A 570 -11.25 -9.33 -2.27
N SER A 571 -10.60 -9.78 -1.21
CA SER A 571 -10.47 -11.18 -0.83
C SER A 571 -10.27 -11.33 0.68
N THR A 572 -10.53 -12.54 1.20
CA THR A 572 -10.30 -12.85 2.62
C THR A 572 -8.87 -12.63 3.09
N ASN A 573 -7.87 -12.82 2.20
CA ASN A 573 -6.46 -12.58 2.52
C ASN A 573 -6.14 -11.09 2.65
N GLU A 574 -6.83 -10.23 1.93
CA GLU A 574 -6.58 -8.79 1.95
C GLU A 574 -7.05 -8.12 3.25
N LEU A 575 -7.87 -8.78 4.07
CA LEU A 575 -8.21 -8.32 5.41
C LEU A 575 -6.96 -8.14 6.31
N ASP A 576 -5.85 -8.82 6.02
CA ASP A 576 -4.59 -8.66 6.74
C ASP A 576 -3.85 -7.36 6.39
N GLN A 577 -4.26 -6.65 5.34
CA GLN A 577 -3.74 -5.33 5.00
C GLN A 577 -4.00 -4.29 6.12
N ILE A 578 -4.95 -4.56 7.00
CA ILE A 578 -5.22 -3.72 8.17
C ILE A 578 -3.97 -3.52 9.04
N ASP A 579 -3.06 -4.50 9.10
CA ASP A 579 -1.80 -4.38 9.86
C ASP A 579 -0.89 -3.29 9.27
N HIS A 580 -0.93 -3.10 7.95
CA HIS A 580 -0.26 -1.97 7.33
C HIS A 580 -0.95 -0.65 7.71
N GLY A 581 -2.27 -0.61 7.69
CA GLY A 581 -3.05 0.56 8.15
C GLY A 581 -2.68 0.95 9.58
N ILE A 582 -2.64 0.00 10.51
CA ILE A 582 -2.23 0.25 11.90
C ILE A 582 -0.85 0.95 11.96
N VAL A 583 0.12 0.48 11.19
CA VAL A 583 1.45 1.10 11.14
C VAL A 583 1.37 2.57 10.68
N GLN A 584 0.56 2.89 9.67
CA GLN A 584 0.39 4.26 9.18
C GLN A 584 -0.32 5.15 10.22
N LEU A 585 -1.33 4.61 10.91
CA LEU A 585 -2.00 5.32 12.01
C LEU A 585 -1.04 5.64 13.16
N ARG A 586 -0.16 4.69 13.54
CA ARG A 586 0.89 4.89 14.54
C ARG A 586 1.88 5.97 14.11
N ARG A 587 2.27 5.99 12.84
CA ARG A 587 3.09 7.07 12.25
C ARG A 587 2.41 8.44 12.33
N ALA A 588 1.10 8.47 12.23
CA ALA A 588 0.29 9.67 12.38
C ALA A 588 0.00 10.05 13.84
N TRP A 589 0.58 9.36 14.83
CA TRP A 589 0.36 9.59 16.27
C TRP A 589 -1.08 9.35 16.73
N LEU A 590 -1.79 8.43 16.07
CA LEU A 590 -3.17 8.13 16.40
C LEU A 590 -3.27 7.12 17.55
N THR A 591 -4.28 7.35 18.37
CA THR A 591 -4.70 6.51 19.49
C THR A 591 -6.00 5.80 19.15
N PRO A 592 -6.42 4.79 19.91
CA PRO A 592 -7.73 4.15 19.70
C PRO A 592 -8.91 5.13 19.72
N GLN A 593 -8.81 6.20 20.51
CA GLN A 593 -9.88 7.21 20.67
C GLN A 593 -10.04 8.10 19.44
N ASP A 594 -9.03 8.16 18.57
CA ASP A 594 -9.08 8.95 17.34
C ASP A 594 -9.87 8.26 16.21
N LEU A 595 -10.22 6.96 16.38
CA LEU A 595 -10.86 6.14 15.36
C LEU A 595 -12.24 5.69 15.79
N ILE A 596 -13.22 5.79 14.88
CA ILE A 596 -14.61 5.40 15.18
C ILE A 596 -14.81 3.89 15.14
N ASN A 597 -14.04 3.12 14.38
CA ASN A 597 -14.18 1.66 14.29
C ASN A 597 -13.37 0.87 15.34
N THR A 598 -12.91 1.55 16.38
CA THR A 598 -12.47 0.94 17.64
C THR A 598 -13.61 0.82 18.67
N GLN A 599 -14.76 1.42 18.38
CA GLN A 599 -15.92 1.45 19.25
C GLN A 599 -16.74 0.16 19.13
N LEU A 600 -17.56 -0.13 20.15
CA LEU A 600 -18.60 -1.15 20.06
C LEU A 600 -19.58 -0.80 18.94
N ILE A 601 -20.23 -1.80 18.34
CA ILE A 601 -21.09 -1.61 17.16
C ILE A 601 -22.19 -0.54 17.37
N ASP A 602 -22.84 -0.51 18.52
CA ASP A 602 -23.93 0.44 18.78
C ASP A 602 -23.38 1.88 18.95
N ASP A 603 -22.24 2.04 19.59
CA ASP A 603 -21.53 3.32 19.72
C ASP A 603 -21.02 3.78 18.35
N PHE A 604 -20.47 2.85 17.56
CA PHE A 604 -20.04 3.12 16.18
C PHE A 604 -21.18 3.64 15.31
N LEU A 605 -22.34 2.96 15.30
CA LEU A 605 -23.53 3.39 14.54
C LEU A 605 -24.02 4.77 14.99
N THR A 606 -23.97 5.05 16.29
CA THR A 606 -24.31 6.37 16.84
C THR A 606 -23.29 7.44 16.47
N SER A 607 -22.01 7.05 16.31
CA SER A 607 -20.94 7.96 15.91
C SER A 607 -20.96 8.34 14.43
N LEU A 608 -21.62 7.56 13.58
CA LEU A 608 -21.80 7.90 12.17
C LEU A 608 -22.66 9.16 12.03
N ARG A 609 -22.49 9.86 10.91
CA ARG A 609 -23.39 10.97 10.56
C ARG A 609 -24.83 10.44 10.47
N PRO A 610 -25.78 11.03 11.24
CA PRO A 610 -27.18 10.60 11.15
C PRO A 610 -27.75 10.91 9.77
N LYS A 611 -28.51 9.99 9.21
CA LYS A 611 -29.31 10.21 8.00
C LYS A 611 -30.59 10.97 8.34
N PRO A 612 -31.16 11.74 7.38
CA PRO A 612 -32.41 12.49 7.58
C PRO A 612 -33.59 11.62 8.03
#